data_b8dea90e0a8cefb0da938c6a9444572c
#
_entry.id   b8dea90e0a8cefb0da938c6a9444572c
#
_cell.length_a   1.000
_cell.length_b   1.000
_cell.length_c   1.000
_cell.angle_alpha   90.00
_cell.angle_beta   90.00
_cell.angle_gamma   90.00
#
_symmetry.space_group_name_H-M   'P 1'
#
loop_
_entity.id
_entity.type
_entity.pdbx_description
1 polymer ?
#
loop_
_entity_poly.entity_id
_entity_poly.type
_entity_poly.pdbx_seq_one_letter_code
_entity_poly.pdbx_strand_id
1 'polypeptide(L)'
;MCAERTAATEDRTEERQRFIDATGAFFTRYGAAATVGRVFALLLTSDDPLSLDDIAAHLGISKSGTSVATRDLERLGVVRRQVTSGTRRILYESHDDMIALFDAQFARIHQQRSLFAQGERFVHSARAKKRMQRMLDLHDFWLSEIAGIVERWRQR
;
A
#
# COMPACT_ATOMS: atom_id res chain seq x y z
N MET A 1 -26.82 7.37 -30.49
CA MET A 1 -26.36 8.23 -29.37
C MET A 1 -26.56 7.61 -27.97
N CYS A 2 -27.65 6.91 -27.64
CA CYS A 2 -27.83 6.25 -26.34
C CYS A 2 -27.02 4.94 -26.22
N ALA A 3 -27.02 4.10 -27.27
CA ALA A 3 -26.31 2.81 -27.28
C ALA A 3 -24.76 2.94 -27.20
N GLU A 4 -24.19 3.94 -27.86
CA GLU A 4 -22.74 4.20 -27.82
C GLU A 4 -22.28 4.63 -26.42
N ARG A 5 -23.10 5.40 -25.69
CA ARG A 5 -22.79 5.77 -24.29
C ARG A 5 -22.85 4.57 -23.34
N THR A 6 -23.76 3.66 -23.54
CA THR A 6 -23.88 2.44 -22.74
C THR A 6 -22.68 1.51 -22.98
N ALA A 7 -22.32 1.28 -24.24
CA ALA A 7 -21.15 0.46 -24.59
C ALA A 7 -19.83 1.04 -24.04
N ALA A 8 -19.64 2.36 -24.12
CA ALA A 8 -18.45 3.02 -23.57
C ALA A 8 -18.39 2.98 -22.02
N THR A 9 -19.54 2.91 -21.34
CA THR A 9 -19.62 2.78 -19.89
C THR A 9 -19.34 1.34 -19.43
N GLU A 10 -19.86 0.37 -20.17
CA GLU A 10 -19.61 -1.06 -19.93
C GLU A 10 -18.14 -1.39 -20.12
N ASP A 11 -17.50 -0.90 -21.19
CA ASP A 11 -16.07 -1.08 -21.46
C ASP A 11 -15.17 -0.52 -20.33
N ARG A 12 -15.47 0.69 -19.85
CA ARG A 12 -14.76 1.28 -18.71
C ARG A 12 -14.91 0.47 -17.42
N THR A 13 -16.08 -0.09 -17.19
CA THR A 13 -16.34 -0.92 -16.01
C THR A 13 -15.53 -2.21 -16.05
N GLU A 14 -15.46 -2.84 -17.23
CA GLU A 14 -14.64 -4.04 -17.43
C GLU A 14 -13.14 -3.74 -17.32
N GLU A 15 -12.67 -2.63 -17.88
CA GLU A 15 -11.28 -2.20 -17.75
C GLU A 15 -10.90 -1.94 -16.30
N ARG A 16 -11.77 -1.26 -15.54
CA ARG A 16 -11.58 -1.05 -14.11
C ARG A 16 -11.50 -2.37 -13.34
N GLN A 17 -12.38 -3.32 -13.65
CA GLN A 17 -12.36 -4.63 -13.00
C GLN A 17 -11.09 -5.41 -13.33
N ARG A 18 -10.61 -5.38 -14.57
CA ARG A 18 -9.32 -5.97 -14.98
C ARG A 18 -8.15 -5.35 -14.22
N PHE A 19 -8.15 -4.02 -14.04
CA PHE A 19 -7.12 -3.33 -13.23
C PHE A 19 -7.15 -3.77 -11.76
N ILE A 20 -8.34 -3.86 -11.15
CA ILE A 20 -8.52 -4.31 -9.77
C ILE A 20 -7.95 -5.73 -9.58
N ASP A 21 -8.29 -6.65 -10.47
CA ASP A 21 -7.86 -8.05 -10.38
C ASP A 21 -6.36 -8.20 -10.66
N ALA A 22 -5.81 -7.45 -11.62
CA ALA A 22 -4.39 -7.41 -11.91
C ALA A 22 -3.58 -6.87 -10.71
N THR A 23 -4.09 -5.84 -10.03
CA THR A 23 -3.46 -5.30 -8.81
C THR A 23 -3.49 -6.32 -7.68
N GLY A 24 -4.58 -7.07 -7.51
CA GLY A 24 -4.65 -8.17 -6.56
C GLY A 24 -3.60 -9.25 -6.84
N ALA A 25 -3.45 -9.66 -8.08
CA ALA A 25 -2.43 -10.63 -8.51
C ALA A 25 -1.00 -10.10 -8.29
N PHE A 26 -0.77 -8.81 -8.53
CA PHE A 26 0.51 -8.17 -8.25
C PHE A 26 0.86 -8.24 -6.76
N PHE A 27 -0.05 -7.88 -5.88
CA PHE A 27 0.17 -7.94 -4.43
C PHE A 27 0.51 -9.35 -3.96
N THR A 28 -0.12 -10.39 -4.52
CA THR A 28 0.15 -11.79 -4.19
C THR A 28 1.59 -12.19 -4.50
N ARG A 29 2.18 -11.70 -5.59
CA ARG A 29 3.59 -11.95 -5.94
C ARG A 29 4.58 -11.42 -4.89
N TYR A 30 4.18 -10.40 -4.14
CA TYR A 30 4.99 -9.78 -3.09
C TYR A 30 4.58 -10.21 -1.68
N GLY A 31 3.83 -11.31 -1.55
CA GLY A 31 3.50 -11.94 -0.27
C GLY A 31 2.35 -11.30 0.50
N ALA A 32 1.59 -10.39 -0.13
CA ALA A 32 0.36 -9.85 0.44
C ALA A 32 -0.88 -10.61 -0.08
N ALA A 33 -2.00 -10.54 0.63
CA ALA A 33 -3.23 -11.14 0.15
C ALA A 33 -3.77 -10.39 -1.09
N ALA A 34 -4.28 -11.13 -2.09
CA ALA A 34 -4.91 -10.53 -3.28
C ALA A 34 -6.02 -9.54 -2.92
N THR A 35 -6.76 -9.82 -1.85
CA THR A 35 -7.82 -8.93 -1.34
C THR A 35 -7.30 -7.55 -0.99
N VAL A 36 -6.09 -7.43 -0.41
CA VAL A 36 -5.47 -6.13 -0.09
C VAL A 36 -5.24 -5.31 -1.35
N GLY A 37 -4.66 -5.92 -2.39
CA GLY A 37 -4.44 -5.26 -3.67
C GLY A 37 -5.74 -4.86 -4.38
N ARG A 38 -6.77 -5.72 -4.35
CA ARG A 38 -8.08 -5.42 -4.93
C ARG A 38 -8.80 -4.27 -4.22
N VAL A 39 -8.76 -4.24 -2.88
CA VAL A 39 -9.32 -3.13 -2.09
C VAL A 39 -8.57 -1.84 -2.37
N PHE A 40 -7.25 -1.88 -2.42
CA PHE A 40 -6.44 -0.71 -2.77
C PHE A 40 -6.79 -0.15 -4.16
N ALA A 41 -6.84 -1.00 -5.18
CA ALA A 41 -7.17 -0.59 -6.55
C ALA A 41 -8.59 -0.02 -6.66
N LEU A 42 -9.57 -0.61 -5.95
CA LEU A 42 -10.93 -0.09 -5.89
C LEU A 42 -10.97 1.32 -5.31
N LEU A 43 -10.34 1.52 -4.13
CA LEU A 43 -10.31 2.84 -3.47
C LEU A 43 -9.52 3.87 -4.28
N LEU A 44 -8.42 3.48 -4.89
CA LEU A 44 -7.61 4.36 -5.75
C LEU A 44 -8.37 4.87 -6.97
N THR A 45 -9.33 4.09 -7.48
CA THR A 45 -10.14 4.42 -8.66
C THR A 45 -11.56 4.85 -8.32
N SER A 46 -11.86 5.11 -7.05
CA SER A 46 -13.16 5.61 -6.60
C SER A 46 -13.10 7.12 -6.40
N ASP A 47 -14.10 7.82 -6.92
CA ASP A 47 -14.23 9.28 -6.74
C ASP A 47 -14.66 9.63 -5.31
N ASP A 48 -15.48 8.77 -4.69
CA ASP A 48 -16.03 8.98 -3.35
C ASP A 48 -15.49 7.95 -2.35
N PRO A 49 -15.37 8.31 -1.06
CA PRO A 49 -15.04 7.38 0.00
C PRO A 49 -16.08 6.26 0.16
N LEU A 50 -15.66 5.04 0.36
CA LEU A 50 -16.50 3.85 0.44
C LEU A 50 -16.57 3.28 1.85
N SER A 51 -17.75 2.76 2.27
CA SER A 51 -17.87 1.98 3.50
C SER A 51 -17.36 0.55 3.31
N LEU A 52 -17.12 -0.19 4.42
CA LEU A 52 -16.77 -1.61 4.34
C LEU A 52 -17.81 -2.44 3.59
N ASP A 53 -19.09 -2.09 3.73
CA ASP A 53 -20.18 -2.79 3.04
C ASP A 53 -20.16 -2.50 1.53
N ASP A 54 -19.92 -1.24 1.13
CA ASP A 54 -19.80 -0.86 -0.27
C ASP A 54 -18.60 -1.55 -0.92
N ILE A 55 -17.44 -1.56 -0.25
CA ILE A 55 -16.22 -2.25 -0.74
C ILE A 55 -16.48 -3.76 -0.88
N ALA A 56 -17.08 -4.39 0.13
CA ALA A 56 -17.40 -5.81 0.13
C ALA A 56 -18.33 -6.17 -1.04
N ALA A 57 -19.37 -5.35 -1.27
CA ALA A 57 -20.32 -5.53 -2.36
C ALA A 57 -19.66 -5.39 -3.74
N HIS A 58 -18.84 -4.34 -3.95
CA HIS A 58 -18.14 -4.11 -5.22
C HIS A 58 -17.18 -5.25 -5.60
N LEU A 59 -16.48 -5.80 -4.60
CA LEU A 59 -15.45 -6.81 -4.84
C LEU A 59 -15.95 -8.26 -4.70
N GLY A 60 -17.20 -8.47 -4.26
CA GLY A 60 -17.75 -9.80 -4.00
C GLY A 60 -17.00 -10.55 -2.88
N ILE A 61 -16.52 -9.85 -1.85
CA ILE A 61 -15.75 -10.41 -0.74
C ILE A 61 -16.50 -10.25 0.59
N SER A 62 -16.09 -11.02 1.60
CA SER A 62 -16.70 -10.90 2.93
C SER A 62 -16.33 -9.57 3.62
N LYS A 63 -17.23 -9.06 4.46
CA LYS A 63 -16.99 -7.87 5.29
C LYS A 63 -15.77 -8.02 6.20
N SER A 64 -15.54 -9.23 6.74
CA SER A 64 -14.35 -9.52 7.53
C SER A 64 -13.07 -9.44 6.72
N GLY A 65 -13.05 -9.97 5.49
CA GLY A 65 -11.92 -9.84 4.56
C GLY A 65 -11.64 -8.39 4.19
N THR A 66 -12.70 -7.61 3.92
CA THR A 66 -12.60 -6.17 3.66
C THR A 66 -11.99 -5.42 4.86
N SER A 67 -12.46 -5.72 6.07
CA SER A 67 -11.95 -5.09 7.31
C SER A 67 -10.48 -5.42 7.58
N VAL A 68 -10.01 -6.61 7.24
CA VAL A 68 -8.58 -6.97 7.35
C VAL A 68 -7.78 -6.19 6.31
N ALA A 69 -8.22 -6.20 5.06
CA ALA A 69 -7.53 -5.52 3.97
C ALA A 69 -7.43 -4.00 4.19
N THR A 70 -8.50 -3.34 4.62
CA THR A 70 -8.48 -1.90 4.90
C THR A 70 -7.53 -1.56 6.05
N ARG A 71 -7.47 -2.36 7.13
CA ARG A 71 -6.50 -2.16 8.23
C ARG A 71 -5.05 -2.34 7.78
N ASP A 72 -4.79 -3.27 6.87
CA ASP A 72 -3.46 -3.45 6.32
C ASP A 72 -3.04 -2.24 5.47
N LEU A 73 -3.97 -1.70 4.67
CA LEU A 73 -3.74 -0.51 3.85
C LEU A 73 -3.61 0.77 4.71
N GLU A 74 -4.36 0.89 5.81
CA GLU A 74 -4.18 1.97 6.79
C GLU A 74 -2.78 1.92 7.43
N ARG A 75 -2.32 0.72 7.82
CA ARG A 75 -0.94 0.53 8.35
C ARG A 75 0.15 0.86 7.35
N LEU A 76 -0.12 0.67 6.07
CA LEU A 76 0.78 1.07 4.99
C LEU A 76 0.72 2.58 4.68
N GLY A 77 -0.26 3.30 5.25
CA GLY A 77 -0.44 4.73 5.03
C GLY A 77 -0.98 5.08 3.64
N VAL A 78 -1.57 4.14 2.89
CA VAL A 78 -2.11 4.37 1.54
C VAL A 78 -3.61 4.55 1.50
N VAL A 79 -4.28 4.22 2.60
CA VAL A 79 -5.72 4.41 2.79
C VAL A 79 -5.95 5.13 4.11
N ARG A 80 -6.86 6.09 4.10
CA ARG A 80 -7.30 6.79 5.31
C ARG A 80 -8.76 6.48 5.62
N ARG A 81 -9.05 6.51 6.89
CA ARG A 81 -10.36 6.31 7.45
C ARG A 81 -10.98 7.67 7.76
N GLN A 82 -12.21 7.90 7.31
CA GLN A 82 -13.00 9.08 7.64
C GLN A 82 -14.17 8.71 8.55
N VAL A 83 -14.41 9.53 9.57
CA VAL A 83 -15.60 9.44 10.43
C VAL A 83 -16.48 10.64 10.11
N THR A 84 -17.65 10.39 9.55
CA THR A 84 -18.59 11.46 9.23
C THR A 84 -19.29 11.94 10.51
N SER A 85 -19.16 13.22 10.81
CA SER A 85 -19.86 13.84 11.94
C SER A 85 -21.38 13.60 11.84
N GLY A 86 -21.99 13.13 12.95
CA GLY A 86 -23.42 12.85 13.01
C GLY A 86 -23.85 11.45 12.56
N THR A 87 -22.94 10.61 12.07
CA THR A 87 -23.22 9.21 11.76
C THR A 87 -22.14 8.30 12.35
N ARG A 88 -22.49 7.04 12.65
CA ARG A 88 -21.50 6.01 13.03
C ARG A 88 -20.83 5.35 11.80
N ARG A 89 -21.04 5.92 10.62
CA ARG A 89 -20.55 5.32 9.38
C ARG A 89 -19.07 5.66 9.19
N ILE A 90 -18.26 4.65 9.03
CA ILE A 90 -16.83 4.77 8.72
C ILE A 90 -16.68 4.59 7.23
N LEU A 91 -16.00 5.54 6.59
CA LEU A 91 -15.67 5.52 5.18
C LEU A 91 -14.15 5.40 5.00
N TYR A 92 -13.74 4.83 3.89
CA TYR A 92 -12.35 4.60 3.52
C TYR A 92 -12.10 5.21 2.14
N GLU A 93 -10.97 5.85 1.98
CA GLU A 93 -10.51 6.40 0.70
C GLU A 93 -9.00 6.24 0.56
N SER A 94 -8.51 6.28 -0.67
CA SER A 94 -7.08 6.36 -0.95
C SER A 94 -6.54 7.73 -0.55
N HIS A 95 -5.30 7.78 -0.05
CA HIS A 95 -4.60 9.04 0.14
C HIS A 95 -4.31 9.71 -1.21
N ASP A 96 -4.53 11.02 -1.30
CA ASP A 96 -4.15 11.82 -2.47
C ASP A 96 -2.63 11.93 -2.58
N ASP A 97 -1.95 11.99 -1.44
CA ASP A 97 -0.50 12.00 -1.36
C ASP A 97 0.03 10.62 -0.96
N MET A 98 0.60 9.90 -1.92
CA MET A 98 1.20 8.59 -1.72
C MET A 98 2.57 8.63 -1.03
N ILE A 99 3.04 9.80 -0.61
CA ILE A 99 4.31 9.94 0.13
C ILE A 99 4.28 9.16 1.44
N ALA A 100 3.13 9.05 2.10
CA ALA A 100 2.97 8.23 3.30
C ALA A 100 3.43 6.77 3.10
N LEU A 101 3.27 6.22 1.89
CA LEU A 101 3.78 4.89 1.54
C LEU A 101 5.31 4.84 1.62
N PHE A 102 5.99 5.88 1.14
CA PHE A 102 7.45 5.98 1.21
C PHE A 102 7.94 6.20 2.64
N ASP A 103 7.25 7.01 3.42
CA ASP A 103 7.56 7.23 4.84
C ASP A 103 7.45 5.92 5.65
N ALA A 104 6.42 5.10 5.41
CA ALA A 104 6.27 3.79 6.03
C ALA A 104 7.38 2.81 5.61
N GLN A 105 7.77 2.80 4.34
CA GLN A 105 8.90 2.01 3.85
C GLN A 105 10.22 2.47 4.45
N PHE A 106 10.43 3.78 4.54
CA PHE A 106 11.60 4.40 5.14
C PHE A 106 11.76 3.99 6.60
N ALA A 107 10.69 4.09 7.39
CA ALA A 107 10.67 3.65 8.78
C ALA A 107 11.02 2.16 8.92
N ARG A 108 10.51 1.31 8.02
CA ARG A 108 10.81 -0.13 8.02
C ARG A 108 12.27 -0.42 7.71
N ILE A 109 12.86 0.27 6.75
CA ILE A 109 14.29 0.13 6.40
C ILE A 109 15.16 0.57 7.60
N HIS A 110 14.82 1.66 8.29
CA HIS A 110 15.48 2.08 9.51
C HIS A 110 15.43 1.02 10.62
N GLN A 111 14.27 0.41 10.83
CA GLN A 111 14.12 -0.67 11.81
C GLN A 111 14.97 -1.90 11.45
N GLN A 112 14.99 -2.29 10.17
CA GLN A 112 15.81 -3.39 9.69
C GLN A 112 17.32 -3.11 9.91
N ARG A 113 17.76 -1.90 9.56
CA ARG A 113 19.15 -1.47 9.79
C ARG A 113 19.52 -1.55 11.27
N SER A 114 18.66 -1.04 12.14
CA SER A 114 18.85 -1.08 13.59
C SER A 114 18.96 -2.52 14.12
N LEU A 115 18.11 -3.43 13.61
CA LEU A 115 18.16 -4.84 13.96
C LEU A 115 19.49 -5.49 13.53
N PHE A 116 19.97 -5.22 12.32
CA PHE A 116 21.25 -5.75 11.84
C PHE A 116 22.44 -5.18 12.61
N ALA A 117 22.41 -3.89 12.98
CA ALA A 117 23.44 -3.29 13.83
C ALA A 117 23.51 -3.93 15.23
N GLN A 118 22.36 -4.31 15.80
CA GLN A 118 22.35 -5.08 17.06
C GLN A 118 22.95 -6.48 16.87
N GLY A 119 22.70 -7.12 15.74
CA GLY A 119 23.23 -8.44 15.40
C GLY A 119 24.75 -8.46 15.24
N GLU A 120 25.39 -7.34 14.90
CA GLU A 120 26.85 -7.24 14.74
C GLU A 120 27.62 -7.66 16.00
N ARG A 121 27.04 -7.46 17.18
CA ARG A 121 27.65 -7.82 18.49
C ARG A 121 27.87 -9.34 18.64
N PHE A 122 27.14 -10.15 17.94
CA PHE A 122 27.18 -11.61 18.01
C PHE A 122 28.01 -12.24 16.90
N VAL A 123 28.60 -11.42 16.04
CA VAL A 123 29.36 -11.91 14.88
C VAL A 123 30.86 -11.91 15.20
N HIS A 124 31.46 -13.11 15.26
CA HIS A 124 32.85 -13.24 15.66
C HIS A 124 33.82 -13.48 14.49
N SER A 125 33.38 -14.19 13.43
CA SER A 125 34.25 -14.49 12.30
C SER A 125 34.41 -13.30 11.36
N ALA A 126 35.61 -13.10 10.81
CA ALA A 126 35.89 -12.03 9.84
C ALA A 126 34.97 -12.06 8.60
N ARG A 127 34.65 -13.29 8.11
CA ARG A 127 33.75 -13.48 6.96
C ARG A 127 32.32 -13.03 7.29
N ALA A 128 31.83 -13.33 8.48
CA ALA A 128 30.49 -12.93 8.90
C ALA A 128 30.42 -11.43 9.19
N LYS A 129 31.43 -10.84 9.81
CA LYS A 129 31.58 -9.39 10.00
C LYS A 129 31.49 -8.65 8.68
N LYS A 130 32.24 -9.10 7.66
CA LYS A 130 32.21 -8.51 6.32
C LYS A 130 30.83 -8.57 5.67
N ARG A 131 30.06 -9.67 5.87
CA ARG A 131 28.67 -9.77 5.35
C ARG A 131 27.74 -8.81 6.09
N MET A 132 27.86 -8.72 7.41
CA MET A 132 27.05 -7.80 8.23
C MET A 132 27.31 -6.35 7.85
N GLN A 133 28.59 -5.97 7.73
CA GLN A 133 28.95 -4.62 7.29
C GLN A 133 28.36 -4.27 5.92
N ARG A 134 28.47 -5.18 4.94
CA ARG A 134 27.85 -4.95 3.62
C ARG A 134 26.35 -4.78 3.68
N MET A 135 25.68 -5.47 4.59
CA MET A 135 24.23 -5.32 4.80
C MET A 135 23.91 -3.94 5.39
N LEU A 136 24.70 -3.48 6.37
CA LEU A 136 24.55 -2.15 6.96
C LEU A 136 24.83 -1.05 5.92
N ASP A 137 25.92 -1.16 5.15
CA ASP A 137 26.29 -0.22 4.10
C ASP A 137 25.17 -0.10 3.05
N LEU A 138 24.55 -1.22 2.66
CA LEU A 138 23.43 -1.25 1.74
C LEU A 138 22.21 -0.50 2.30
N HIS A 139 21.90 -0.69 3.58
CA HIS A 139 20.78 0.03 4.22
C HIS A 139 21.08 1.52 4.31
N ASP A 140 22.29 1.91 4.67
CA ASP A 140 22.70 3.32 4.75
C ASP A 140 22.63 4.00 3.37
N PHE A 141 23.08 3.31 2.33
CA PHE A 141 22.93 3.79 0.95
C PHE A 141 21.45 3.97 0.57
N TRP A 142 20.60 2.96 0.80
CA TRP A 142 19.16 3.07 0.50
C TRP A 142 18.49 4.22 1.25
N LEU A 143 18.80 4.39 2.54
CA LEU A 143 18.22 5.45 3.36
C LEU A 143 18.59 6.83 2.84
N SER A 144 19.83 7.04 2.41
CA SER A 144 20.29 8.31 1.85
C SER A 144 19.60 8.63 0.51
N GLU A 145 19.47 7.65 -0.38
CA GLU A 145 18.86 7.83 -1.69
C GLU A 145 17.36 8.08 -1.62
N ILE A 146 16.63 7.30 -0.80
CA ILE A 146 15.18 7.46 -0.63
C ILE A 146 14.85 8.83 -0.04
N ALA A 147 15.62 9.30 0.97
CA ALA A 147 15.42 10.63 1.55
C ALA A 147 15.49 11.73 0.47
N GLY A 148 16.48 11.65 -0.42
CA GLY A 148 16.62 12.59 -1.52
C GLY A 148 15.49 12.52 -2.55
N ILE A 149 14.93 11.33 -2.81
CA ILE A 149 13.78 11.15 -3.72
C ILE A 149 12.54 11.78 -3.12
N VAL A 150 12.25 11.50 -1.85
CA VAL A 150 11.08 12.03 -1.13
C VAL A 150 11.12 13.57 -1.06
N GLU A 151 12.28 14.14 -0.74
CA GLU A 151 12.45 15.59 -0.70
C GLU A 151 12.20 16.25 -2.04
N ARG A 152 12.76 15.69 -3.13
CA ARG A 152 12.51 16.20 -4.49
C ARG A 152 11.04 16.09 -4.92
N TRP A 153 10.33 15.08 -4.45
CA TRP A 153 8.91 14.93 -4.71
C TRP A 153 8.08 16.00 -4.00
N ARG A 154 8.37 16.27 -2.72
CA ARG A 154 7.68 17.30 -1.92
C ARG A 154 7.82 18.72 -2.47
N GLN A 155 8.84 18.95 -3.30
CA GLN A 155 9.10 20.24 -3.93
C GLN A 155 8.38 20.43 -5.29
N ARG A 156 7.59 19.45 -5.76
CA ARG A 156 6.81 19.52 -7.00
C ARG A 156 5.41 20.05 -6.77
#